data_a542b7a1023e0547625f6e1fa90c532a
#
_entry.id   a542b7a1023e0547625f6e1fa90c532a
#
_cell.length_a   1.000
_cell.length_b   1.000
_cell.length_c   1.000
_cell.angle_alpha   90.00
_cell.angle_beta   90.00
_cell.angle_gamma   90.00
#
_symmetry.space_group_name_H-M   'P 1'
#
loop_
_entity.id
_entity.type
_entity.pdbx_description
1 polymer ?
#
loop_
_entity_poly.entity_id
_entity_poly.type
_entity_poly.pdbx_seq_one_letter_code
_entity_poly.pdbx_strand_id
1 'polypeptide(L)'
;MEAVIGASMSGVRAICSMKHVGLNVAADPYFTFSYTGVNGGTVIITADEPGQHSSQNEQDNRWYAISAKVPMLEPANSQECLDMVIEGFELSEKYDVPVLLRLTTRVCHSKGVVICGERKEQTPKPYVKDAAKYVMVPGHARNRRVVVEKRMETLKEAVENSGRNFIEKGGRTGVIASGVCRHYAKEVFGNEPTYLHLGFTNPLPDNILDEFASMVDKIYVIEENDPYLLNWVRAQGYGEKVRPVFPPFGELTPDVLRASLGMSALPSIEYDRNLAVPRPPALCAGCPHRGFYYEIAKRKDLCISGDIGCYTLGFAEPFNSMDSCVCMGGAFSIGHGFNQASAKIGSSKRAVGILGDSTFFHMGINSLIEVVYNNSPTVCVILDNRITAMTGGQEHPGTGKDARGNPTPVMDIAAICKAIGISLLIEVDPNDLKAVNEALNKALAFNGPSVILTKWPCVLKKMDEKERAEYGNPFTKKFCVGEACIGCKICLRCGCPAISMAKPEGTAKAKSTINHVQCAGCGVCEQICPVKAIKETKRGEVHG
;
A
#
# COMPACT_ATOMS: atom_id res chain seq x y z
N MET A 1 -1.44 -2.54 -14.97
CA MET A 1 -2.10 -1.67 -15.99
C MET A 1 -1.97 -2.29 -17.38
N GLU A 2 -0.80 -2.58 -17.87
CA GLU A 2 -0.52 -3.02 -19.26
C GLU A 2 -1.24 -4.33 -19.63
N ALA A 3 -1.32 -5.29 -18.72
CA ALA A 3 -2.08 -6.52 -18.92
C ALA A 3 -3.59 -6.27 -19.16
N VAL A 4 -4.15 -5.28 -18.45
CA VAL A 4 -5.55 -4.83 -18.64
C VAL A 4 -5.73 -4.15 -19.98
N ILE A 5 -4.77 -3.33 -20.40
CA ILE A 5 -4.77 -2.71 -21.75
C ILE A 5 -4.76 -3.81 -22.83
N GLY A 6 -3.88 -4.82 -22.68
CA GLY A 6 -3.83 -5.96 -23.60
C GLY A 6 -5.14 -6.76 -23.67
N ALA A 7 -5.77 -7.00 -22.51
CA ALA A 7 -7.08 -7.66 -22.44
C ALA A 7 -8.17 -6.82 -23.12
N SER A 8 -8.21 -5.51 -22.88
CA SER A 8 -9.12 -4.58 -23.57
C SER A 8 -8.93 -4.60 -25.08
N MET A 9 -7.67 -4.56 -25.54
CA MET A 9 -7.36 -4.63 -26.99
C MET A 9 -7.89 -5.91 -27.63
N SER A 10 -7.89 -7.03 -26.91
CA SER A 10 -8.45 -8.30 -27.40
C SER A 10 -9.99 -8.30 -27.49
N GLY A 11 -10.66 -7.25 -27.01
CA GLY A 11 -12.11 -7.09 -27.06
C GLY A 11 -12.85 -7.60 -25.82
N VAL A 12 -12.14 -7.98 -24.77
CA VAL A 12 -12.71 -8.47 -23.49
C VAL A 12 -12.82 -7.30 -22.51
N ARG A 13 -13.92 -7.23 -21.76
CA ARG A 13 -14.02 -6.31 -20.62
C ARG A 13 -12.98 -6.67 -19.59
N ALA A 14 -12.27 -5.66 -19.07
CA ALA A 14 -11.18 -5.86 -18.13
C ALA A 14 -11.26 -4.87 -16.96
N ILE A 15 -10.84 -5.32 -15.77
CA ILE A 15 -10.81 -4.51 -14.57
C ILE A 15 -9.48 -4.70 -13.85
N CYS A 16 -8.96 -3.63 -13.27
CA CYS A 16 -7.87 -3.71 -12.30
C CYS A 16 -8.17 -2.82 -11.09
N SER A 17 -7.58 -3.17 -9.96
CA SER A 17 -7.70 -2.39 -8.74
C SER A 17 -6.33 -2.13 -8.14
N MET A 18 -6.16 -0.94 -7.59
CA MET A 18 -4.92 -0.53 -6.95
C MET A 18 -5.16 0.58 -5.93
N LYS A 19 -4.23 0.72 -5.02
CA LYS A 19 -4.15 1.85 -4.11
C LYS A 19 -3.72 3.11 -4.88
N HIS A 20 -3.92 4.31 -4.31
CA HIS A 20 -3.50 5.56 -4.95
C HIS A 20 -2.04 5.56 -5.42
N VAL A 21 -1.12 5.04 -4.60
CA VAL A 21 0.30 4.90 -4.97
C VAL A 21 0.50 3.94 -6.16
N GLY A 22 -0.39 2.95 -6.32
CA GLY A 22 -0.38 2.05 -7.48
C GLY A 22 -0.74 2.76 -8.77
N LEU A 23 -1.75 3.66 -8.75
CA LEU A 23 -2.08 4.49 -9.91
C LEU A 23 -0.95 5.46 -10.24
N ASN A 24 -0.30 6.03 -9.24
CA ASN A 24 0.88 6.86 -9.44
C ASN A 24 2.00 6.10 -10.16
N VAL A 25 2.30 4.86 -9.76
CA VAL A 25 3.28 4.01 -10.46
C VAL A 25 2.82 3.66 -11.88
N ALA A 26 1.52 3.44 -12.08
CA ALA A 26 0.92 3.11 -13.38
C ALA A 26 0.53 4.36 -14.22
N ALA A 27 1.02 5.55 -13.86
CA ALA A 27 0.62 6.81 -14.51
C ALA A 27 0.92 6.83 -16.00
N ASP A 28 2.12 6.43 -16.42
CA ASP A 28 2.50 6.45 -17.84
C ASP A 28 1.55 5.62 -18.74
N PRO A 29 1.33 4.32 -18.48
CA PRO A 29 0.35 3.56 -19.25
C PRO A 29 -1.08 4.08 -19.06
N TYR A 30 -1.47 4.63 -17.91
CA TYR A 30 -2.79 5.21 -17.68
C TYR A 30 -3.05 6.42 -18.60
N PHE A 31 -2.12 7.36 -18.67
CA PHE A 31 -2.21 8.53 -19.54
C PHE A 31 -2.27 8.13 -21.02
N THR A 32 -1.43 7.20 -21.43
CA THR A 32 -1.40 6.70 -22.80
C THR A 32 -2.67 5.92 -23.15
N PHE A 33 -3.25 5.18 -22.18
CA PHE A 33 -4.50 4.45 -22.37
C PHE A 33 -5.69 5.38 -22.69
N SER A 34 -5.72 6.56 -22.11
CA SER A 34 -6.70 7.60 -22.48
C SER A 34 -6.62 7.97 -23.96
N TYR A 35 -5.45 7.98 -24.55
CA TYR A 35 -5.26 8.27 -25.98
C TYR A 35 -5.63 7.10 -26.88
N THR A 36 -5.14 5.90 -26.56
CA THR A 36 -5.44 4.70 -27.36
C THR A 36 -6.91 4.32 -27.31
N GLY A 37 -7.59 4.65 -26.21
CA GLY A 37 -8.95 4.17 -25.98
C GLY A 37 -9.02 2.65 -25.80
N VAL A 38 -10.22 2.12 -25.85
CA VAL A 38 -10.53 0.71 -25.56
C VAL A 38 -11.08 -0.02 -26.78
N ASN A 39 -11.05 -1.36 -26.76
CA ASN A 39 -11.89 -2.23 -27.58
C ASN A 39 -12.93 -2.93 -26.70
N GLY A 40 -12.49 -3.70 -25.71
CA GLY A 40 -13.34 -4.11 -24.59
C GLY A 40 -13.34 -3.06 -23.49
N GLY A 41 -14.48 -2.80 -22.87
CA GLY A 41 -14.60 -1.81 -21.81
C GLY A 41 -13.65 -2.05 -20.64
N THR A 42 -13.15 -0.98 -20.04
CA THR A 42 -12.17 -1.07 -18.96
C THR A 42 -12.53 -0.17 -17.79
N VAL A 43 -12.54 -0.73 -16.58
CA VAL A 43 -12.70 -0.01 -15.32
C VAL A 43 -11.42 -0.13 -14.51
N ILE A 44 -10.91 1.01 -14.05
CA ILE A 44 -9.74 1.11 -13.19
C ILE A 44 -10.21 1.56 -11.82
N ILE A 45 -10.13 0.67 -10.83
CA ILE A 45 -10.47 0.99 -9.45
C ILE A 45 -9.22 1.54 -8.76
N THR A 46 -9.34 2.74 -8.21
CA THR A 46 -8.31 3.33 -7.36
C THR A 46 -8.88 3.64 -5.98
N ALA A 47 -8.08 3.44 -4.94
CA ALA A 47 -8.47 3.71 -3.56
C ALA A 47 -7.54 4.74 -2.94
N ASP A 48 -8.07 5.95 -2.71
CA ASP A 48 -7.39 6.98 -1.96
C ASP A 48 -7.46 6.70 -0.44
N GLU A 49 -6.49 7.19 0.28
CA GLU A 49 -6.39 6.94 1.72
C GLU A 49 -6.24 8.25 2.50
N PRO A 50 -7.35 9.00 2.66
CA PRO A 50 -7.37 10.16 3.55
C PRO A 50 -6.92 9.76 4.95
N GLY A 51 -6.00 10.55 5.56
CA GLY A 51 -5.45 10.27 6.87
C GLY A 51 -4.29 9.28 6.91
N GLN A 52 -3.84 8.73 5.78
CA GLN A 52 -2.60 7.93 5.66
C GLN A 52 -2.51 6.74 6.63
N HIS A 53 -3.61 6.03 6.89
CA HIS A 53 -3.67 4.94 7.87
C HIS A 53 -2.60 3.86 7.64
N SER A 54 -2.22 3.59 6.39
CA SER A 54 -1.19 2.61 6.01
C SER A 54 -0.44 2.99 4.73
N SER A 55 -0.27 4.28 4.47
CA SER A 55 0.44 4.80 3.31
C SER A 55 1.57 5.74 3.72
N GLN A 56 2.55 5.90 2.84
CA GLN A 56 3.67 6.81 3.03
C GLN A 56 3.33 8.28 2.73
N ASN A 57 2.21 8.54 2.07
CA ASN A 57 1.73 9.88 1.75
C ASN A 57 0.22 9.86 1.48
N GLU A 58 -0.38 11.02 1.45
CA GLU A 58 -1.75 11.26 1.02
C GLU A 58 -1.73 11.76 -0.43
N GLN A 59 -2.56 11.16 -1.29
CA GLN A 59 -2.68 11.54 -2.70
C GLN A 59 -4.15 11.61 -3.07
N ASP A 60 -4.48 12.45 -4.04
CA ASP A 60 -5.82 12.60 -4.58
C ASP A 60 -5.85 12.20 -6.05
N ASN A 61 -6.41 11.03 -6.33
CA ASN A 61 -6.45 10.49 -7.67
C ASN A 61 -7.46 11.18 -8.60
N ARG A 62 -8.27 12.11 -8.09
CA ARG A 62 -9.12 12.98 -8.92
C ARG A 62 -8.28 13.82 -9.89
N TRP A 63 -7.09 14.25 -9.47
CA TRP A 63 -6.16 14.99 -10.34
C TRP A 63 -5.65 14.14 -11.50
N TYR A 64 -5.48 12.82 -11.31
CA TYR A 64 -5.12 11.92 -12.39
C TYR A 64 -6.25 11.80 -13.43
N ALA A 65 -7.51 11.75 -12.99
CA ALA A 65 -8.65 11.72 -13.91
C ALA A 65 -8.72 12.97 -14.79
N ILE A 66 -8.54 14.16 -14.19
CA ILE A 66 -8.50 15.43 -14.94
C ILE A 66 -7.35 15.44 -15.92
N SER A 67 -6.14 15.16 -15.45
CA SER A 67 -4.92 15.28 -16.26
C SER A 67 -4.91 14.30 -17.43
N ALA A 68 -5.38 13.07 -17.21
CA ALA A 68 -5.51 12.04 -18.24
C ALA A 68 -6.79 12.18 -19.08
N LYS A 69 -7.74 13.06 -18.70
CA LYS A 69 -9.04 13.24 -19.38
C LYS A 69 -9.86 11.94 -19.45
N VAL A 70 -10.01 11.31 -18.29
CA VAL A 70 -10.68 10.03 -18.11
C VAL A 70 -11.93 10.26 -17.24
N PRO A 71 -13.12 9.74 -17.62
CA PRO A 71 -14.31 9.86 -16.80
C PRO A 71 -14.13 9.16 -15.45
N MET A 72 -14.66 9.77 -14.37
CA MET A 72 -14.51 9.27 -13.03
C MET A 72 -15.85 9.15 -12.30
N LEU A 73 -16.02 8.01 -11.63
CA LEU A 73 -17.17 7.70 -10.77
C LEU A 73 -16.71 7.56 -9.31
N GLU A 74 -17.50 8.10 -8.38
CA GLU A 74 -17.23 8.04 -6.94
C GLU A 74 -18.44 7.46 -6.16
N PRO A 75 -18.45 6.15 -5.89
CA PRO A 75 -19.53 5.53 -5.14
C PRO A 75 -19.49 5.89 -3.65
N ALA A 76 -20.67 6.03 -3.04
CA ALA A 76 -20.82 6.32 -1.61
C ALA A 76 -20.96 5.07 -0.74
N ASN A 77 -21.32 3.93 -1.31
CA ASN A 77 -21.61 2.69 -0.57
C ASN A 77 -21.37 1.44 -1.44
N SER A 78 -21.54 0.26 -0.85
CA SER A 78 -21.30 -1.04 -1.52
C SER A 78 -22.22 -1.29 -2.72
N GLN A 79 -23.48 -0.83 -2.69
CA GLN A 79 -24.38 -0.99 -3.83
C GLN A 79 -23.92 -0.11 -5.00
N GLU A 80 -23.60 1.14 -4.74
CA GLU A 80 -23.07 2.04 -5.77
C GLU A 80 -21.74 1.53 -6.35
N CYS A 81 -20.90 0.86 -5.56
CA CYS A 81 -19.68 0.22 -6.09
C CYS A 81 -20.02 -0.81 -7.18
N LEU A 82 -21.01 -1.68 -6.94
CA LEU A 82 -21.45 -2.66 -7.94
C LEU A 82 -22.05 -1.98 -9.17
N ASP A 83 -22.99 -1.07 -8.95
CA ASP A 83 -23.74 -0.41 -10.03
C ASP A 83 -22.80 0.41 -10.93
N MET A 84 -21.90 1.18 -10.32
CA MET A 84 -20.96 2.02 -11.05
C MET A 84 -19.84 1.24 -11.77
N VAL A 85 -19.48 0.03 -11.31
CA VAL A 85 -18.61 -0.86 -12.11
C VAL A 85 -19.31 -1.31 -13.39
N ILE A 86 -20.59 -1.69 -13.30
CA ILE A 86 -21.38 -2.10 -14.47
C ILE A 86 -21.53 -0.93 -15.44
N GLU A 87 -21.94 0.22 -14.95
CA GLU A 87 -22.07 1.46 -15.71
C GLU A 87 -20.71 1.91 -16.29
N GLY A 88 -19.62 1.76 -15.54
CA GLY A 88 -18.29 2.11 -15.96
C GLY A 88 -17.84 1.33 -17.20
N PHE A 89 -18.19 0.05 -17.32
CA PHE A 89 -17.92 -0.72 -18.54
C PHE A 89 -18.72 -0.19 -19.73
N GLU A 90 -19.99 0.17 -19.54
CA GLU A 90 -20.84 0.70 -20.59
C GLU A 90 -20.36 2.10 -21.04
N LEU A 91 -20.00 2.97 -20.11
CA LEU A 91 -19.39 4.26 -20.39
C LEU A 91 -18.06 4.10 -21.14
N SER A 92 -17.22 3.17 -20.69
CA SER A 92 -15.92 2.89 -21.31
C SER A 92 -16.08 2.52 -22.79
N GLU A 93 -16.99 1.60 -23.09
CA GLU A 93 -17.25 1.13 -24.45
C GLU A 93 -17.92 2.18 -25.33
N LYS A 94 -18.80 2.99 -24.74
CA LYS A 94 -19.53 4.04 -25.45
C LYS A 94 -18.62 5.21 -25.85
N TYR A 95 -17.71 5.58 -24.95
CA TYR A 95 -16.86 6.77 -25.14
C TYR A 95 -15.41 6.45 -25.53
N ASP A 96 -15.09 5.19 -25.80
CA ASP A 96 -13.73 4.75 -26.22
C ASP A 96 -12.63 5.21 -25.24
N VAL A 97 -12.82 4.99 -23.94
CA VAL A 97 -11.91 5.46 -22.88
C VAL A 97 -12.00 4.54 -21.65
N PRO A 98 -10.91 4.29 -20.88
CA PRO A 98 -11.05 3.66 -19.57
C PRO A 98 -11.85 4.55 -18.63
N VAL A 99 -12.54 3.95 -17.65
CA VAL A 99 -13.27 4.67 -16.60
C VAL A 99 -12.53 4.50 -15.29
N LEU A 100 -12.29 5.58 -14.56
CA LEU A 100 -11.76 5.55 -13.20
C LEU A 100 -12.91 5.43 -12.20
N LEU A 101 -12.86 4.41 -11.33
CA LEU A 101 -13.74 4.29 -10.17
C LEU A 101 -12.92 4.62 -8.91
N ARG A 102 -13.17 5.79 -8.34
CA ARG A 102 -12.45 6.26 -7.16
C ARG A 102 -13.18 5.87 -5.89
N LEU A 103 -12.49 5.18 -5.01
CA LEU A 103 -12.92 4.83 -3.67
C LEU A 103 -12.07 5.56 -2.64
N THR A 104 -12.57 5.66 -1.41
CA THR A 104 -11.78 6.07 -0.25
C THR A 104 -11.77 4.98 0.81
N THR A 105 -10.93 5.11 1.82
CA THR A 105 -10.73 4.11 2.88
C THR A 105 -12.04 3.58 3.45
N ARG A 106 -12.99 4.44 3.79
CA ARG A 106 -14.25 4.02 4.44
C ARG A 106 -15.13 3.19 3.52
N VAL A 107 -15.22 3.54 2.25
CA VAL A 107 -15.97 2.73 1.28
C VAL A 107 -15.32 1.35 1.12
N CYS A 108 -13.98 1.29 1.04
CA CYS A 108 -13.23 0.03 0.91
C CYS A 108 -13.39 -0.89 2.11
N HIS A 109 -13.52 -0.35 3.32
CA HIS A 109 -13.62 -1.11 4.56
C HIS A 109 -15.05 -1.31 5.07
N SER A 110 -16.03 -0.60 4.49
CA SER A 110 -17.44 -0.77 4.85
C SER A 110 -18.00 -2.09 4.31
N LYS A 111 -19.06 -2.54 4.96
CA LYS A 111 -19.85 -3.69 4.53
C LYS A 111 -21.32 -3.26 4.44
N GLY A 112 -21.99 -3.67 3.38
CA GLY A 112 -23.40 -3.37 3.17
C GLY A 112 -24.11 -4.53 2.48
N VAL A 113 -25.43 -4.52 2.53
CA VAL A 113 -26.25 -5.42 1.73
C VAL A 113 -26.24 -4.93 0.29
N VAL A 114 -25.95 -5.84 -0.63
CA VAL A 114 -25.87 -5.56 -2.06
C VAL A 114 -26.88 -6.43 -2.79
N ILE A 115 -27.72 -5.82 -3.60
CA ILE A 115 -28.66 -6.51 -4.49
C ILE A 115 -27.93 -6.79 -5.80
N CYS A 116 -27.59 -8.04 -6.02
CA CYS A 116 -27.01 -8.49 -7.27
C CYS A 116 -28.09 -8.68 -8.31
N GLY A 117 -27.93 -8.06 -9.48
CA GLY A 117 -28.78 -8.34 -10.65
C GLY A 117 -28.39 -9.66 -11.32
N GLU A 118 -29.08 -9.98 -12.42
CA GLU A 118 -28.73 -11.13 -13.25
C GLU A 118 -27.41 -10.88 -14.00
N ARG A 119 -26.58 -11.92 -14.06
CA ARG A 119 -25.34 -11.88 -14.85
C ARG A 119 -25.67 -11.78 -16.35
N LYS A 120 -25.24 -10.70 -16.96
CA LYS A 120 -25.31 -10.54 -18.42
C LYS A 120 -24.00 -11.02 -19.04
N GLU A 121 -24.09 -12.04 -19.89
CA GLU A 121 -22.94 -12.46 -20.68
C GLU A 121 -22.62 -11.40 -21.72
N GLN A 122 -21.33 -11.12 -21.86
CA GLN A 122 -20.82 -10.17 -22.84
C GLN A 122 -20.05 -10.93 -23.93
N THR A 123 -20.42 -10.71 -25.18
CA THR A 123 -19.65 -11.25 -26.31
C THR A 123 -18.43 -10.38 -26.54
N PRO A 124 -17.21 -10.95 -26.51
CA PRO A 124 -16.01 -10.19 -26.79
C PRO A 124 -16.07 -9.58 -28.20
N LYS A 125 -15.59 -8.35 -28.34
CA LYS A 125 -15.47 -7.70 -29.64
C LYS A 125 -14.28 -8.29 -30.41
N PRO A 126 -14.35 -8.45 -31.74
CA PRO A 126 -13.23 -8.94 -32.51
C PRO A 126 -12.05 -7.94 -32.44
N TYR A 127 -10.83 -8.48 -32.40
CA TYR A 127 -9.64 -7.66 -32.55
C TYR A 127 -9.52 -7.19 -33.99
N VAL A 128 -9.32 -5.88 -34.19
CA VAL A 128 -9.03 -5.25 -35.48
C VAL A 128 -7.71 -4.51 -35.34
N LYS A 129 -6.78 -4.77 -36.25
CA LYS A 129 -5.50 -4.07 -36.28
C LYS A 129 -5.73 -2.60 -36.68
N ASP A 130 -5.41 -1.69 -35.81
CA ASP A 130 -5.47 -0.25 -36.02
C ASP A 130 -4.24 0.44 -35.41
N ALA A 131 -3.21 0.63 -36.25
CA ALA A 131 -1.99 1.28 -35.82
C ALA A 131 -2.18 2.76 -35.51
N ALA A 132 -3.12 3.44 -36.19
CA ALA A 132 -3.40 4.84 -35.94
C ALA A 132 -4.02 5.08 -34.58
N LYS A 133 -4.77 4.08 -34.06
CA LYS A 133 -5.39 4.10 -32.75
C LYS A 133 -4.43 3.67 -31.64
N TYR A 134 -3.64 2.60 -31.85
CA TYR A 134 -2.93 1.93 -30.74
C TYR A 134 -1.42 2.22 -30.70
N VAL A 135 -0.82 2.74 -31.77
CA VAL A 135 0.62 3.04 -31.81
C VAL A 135 0.84 4.53 -31.58
N MET A 136 1.22 4.92 -30.36
CA MET A 136 1.36 6.31 -29.94
C MET A 136 2.71 6.92 -30.33
N VAL A 137 2.97 6.97 -31.69
CA VAL A 137 4.02 7.84 -32.25
C VAL A 137 3.49 9.28 -32.35
N PRO A 138 4.34 10.31 -32.40
CA PRO A 138 3.91 11.73 -32.38
C PRO A 138 2.82 12.10 -33.41
N GLY A 139 2.87 11.49 -34.60
CA GLY A 139 1.85 11.71 -35.64
C GLY A 139 0.46 11.20 -35.24
N HIS A 140 0.40 9.98 -34.77
CA HIS A 140 -0.85 9.38 -34.29
C HIS A 140 -1.35 10.05 -33.02
N ALA A 141 -0.47 10.32 -32.06
CA ALA A 141 -0.81 10.94 -30.79
C ALA A 141 -1.47 12.31 -30.98
N ARG A 142 -1.01 13.13 -31.91
CA ARG A 142 -1.64 14.42 -32.24
C ARG A 142 -3.09 14.25 -32.70
N ASN A 143 -3.36 13.28 -33.57
CA ASN A 143 -4.71 12.99 -34.02
C ASN A 143 -5.59 12.43 -32.88
N ARG A 144 -5.04 11.54 -32.08
CA ARG A 144 -5.75 10.99 -30.92
C ARG A 144 -6.03 12.08 -29.88
N ARG A 145 -5.17 13.10 -29.74
CA ARG A 145 -5.46 14.24 -28.85
C ARG A 145 -6.76 14.95 -29.23
N VAL A 146 -7.01 15.14 -30.53
CA VAL A 146 -8.27 15.73 -30.98
C VAL A 146 -9.48 14.86 -30.59
N VAL A 147 -9.33 13.53 -30.70
CA VAL A 147 -10.37 12.59 -30.26
C VAL A 147 -10.62 12.70 -28.75
N VAL A 148 -9.54 12.81 -27.95
CA VAL A 148 -9.63 12.97 -26.47
C VAL A 148 -10.39 14.24 -26.11
N GLU A 149 -10.12 15.38 -26.76
CA GLU A 149 -10.83 16.64 -26.47
C GLU A 149 -12.32 16.56 -26.83
N LYS A 150 -12.64 16.08 -28.05
CA LYS A 150 -14.05 15.88 -28.45
C LYS A 150 -14.80 14.94 -27.53
N ARG A 151 -14.14 13.89 -27.06
CA ARG A 151 -14.69 12.95 -26.07
C ARG A 151 -15.05 13.66 -24.77
N MET A 152 -14.19 14.55 -24.28
CA MET A 152 -14.46 15.31 -23.06
C MET A 152 -15.67 16.24 -23.23
N GLU A 153 -15.86 16.84 -24.40
CA GLU A 153 -17.07 17.62 -24.70
C GLU A 153 -18.33 16.74 -24.63
N THR A 154 -18.30 15.56 -25.26
CA THR A 154 -19.44 14.63 -25.21
C THR A 154 -19.68 14.08 -23.80
N LEU A 155 -18.63 13.87 -23.02
CA LEU A 155 -18.74 13.43 -21.62
C LEU A 155 -19.35 14.52 -20.73
N LYS A 156 -19.17 15.81 -21.02
CA LYS A 156 -19.88 16.89 -20.29
C LYS A 156 -21.40 16.78 -20.43
N GLU A 157 -21.90 16.46 -21.62
CA GLU A 157 -23.34 16.21 -21.81
C GLU A 157 -23.81 14.95 -21.06
N ALA A 158 -22.96 13.90 -21.06
CA ALA A 158 -23.29 12.65 -20.40
C ALA A 158 -23.37 12.78 -18.88
N VAL A 159 -22.47 13.56 -18.26
CA VAL A 159 -22.44 13.74 -16.80
C VAL A 159 -23.67 14.50 -16.29
N GLU A 160 -24.15 15.49 -17.06
CA GLU A 160 -25.37 16.24 -16.71
C GLU A 160 -26.64 15.34 -16.71
N ASN A 161 -26.65 14.30 -17.54
CA ASN A 161 -27.80 13.40 -17.73
C ASN A 161 -27.61 12.02 -17.08
N SER A 162 -26.55 11.82 -16.30
CA SER A 162 -26.18 10.49 -15.79
C SER A 162 -27.13 9.93 -14.73
N GLY A 163 -27.90 10.77 -14.04
CA GLY A 163 -28.68 10.40 -12.85
C GLY A 163 -27.82 10.10 -11.61
N ARG A 164 -26.49 10.10 -11.74
CA ARG A 164 -25.55 9.95 -10.61
C ARG A 164 -25.30 11.26 -9.88
N ASN A 165 -25.58 12.36 -10.56
CA ASN A 165 -25.52 13.71 -10.01
C ASN A 165 -26.96 14.22 -9.89
N PHE A 166 -27.38 14.57 -8.69
CA PHE A 166 -28.76 15.01 -8.47
C PHE A 166 -28.88 15.98 -7.30
N ILE A 167 -29.91 16.83 -7.36
CA ILE A 167 -30.26 17.76 -6.30
C ILE A 167 -31.36 17.15 -5.43
N GLU A 168 -31.08 17.04 -4.14
CA GLU A 168 -32.10 16.78 -3.13
C GLU A 168 -32.52 18.12 -2.51
N LYS A 169 -33.74 18.57 -2.83
CA LYS A 169 -34.25 19.89 -2.44
C LYS A 169 -34.55 19.96 -0.95
N GLY A 170 -34.14 21.06 -0.31
CA GLY A 170 -34.40 21.40 1.08
C GLY A 170 -34.41 22.92 1.29
N GLY A 171 -33.80 23.39 2.36
CA GLY A 171 -33.70 24.81 2.69
C GLY A 171 -32.61 25.54 1.90
N ARG A 172 -32.38 26.79 2.27
CA ARG A 172 -31.43 27.71 1.57
C ARG A 172 -29.95 27.50 1.93
N THR A 173 -29.62 26.55 2.79
CA THR A 173 -28.25 26.09 3.01
C THR A 173 -27.95 24.99 2.01
N GLY A 174 -26.88 25.14 1.23
CA GLY A 174 -26.43 24.15 0.26
C GLY A 174 -25.28 23.30 0.81
N VAL A 175 -25.31 22.00 0.47
CA VAL A 175 -24.24 21.07 0.78
C VAL A 175 -23.89 20.28 -0.47
N ILE A 176 -22.62 20.30 -0.88
CA ILE A 176 -22.08 19.53 -2.02
C ILE A 176 -21.20 18.43 -1.46
N ALA A 177 -21.40 17.19 -1.88
CA ALA A 177 -20.57 16.06 -1.47
C ALA A 177 -20.51 14.95 -2.54
N SER A 178 -19.38 14.23 -2.59
CA SER A 178 -19.18 13.01 -3.38
C SER A 178 -18.80 11.83 -2.49
N GLY A 179 -18.93 10.63 -3.03
CA GLY A 179 -18.51 9.41 -2.35
C GLY A 179 -19.06 9.29 -0.93
N VAL A 180 -18.27 8.77 0.00
CA VAL A 180 -18.69 8.56 1.41
C VAL A 180 -19.05 9.87 2.13
N CYS A 181 -18.48 11.00 1.71
CA CYS A 181 -18.79 12.31 2.31
C CYS A 181 -20.28 12.68 2.21
N ARG A 182 -21.04 12.08 1.28
CA ARG A 182 -22.50 12.21 1.20
C ARG A 182 -23.19 11.72 2.48
N HIS A 183 -22.71 10.61 3.06
CA HIS A 183 -23.26 10.08 4.31
C HIS A 183 -22.88 10.93 5.51
N TYR A 184 -21.63 11.41 5.59
CA TYR A 184 -21.18 12.31 6.65
C TYR A 184 -21.98 13.61 6.65
N ALA A 185 -22.22 14.17 5.45
CA ALA A 185 -23.04 15.35 5.27
C ALA A 185 -24.44 15.15 5.82
N LYS A 186 -25.09 14.03 5.44
CA LYS A 186 -26.44 13.72 5.91
C LYS A 186 -26.53 13.52 7.43
N GLU A 187 -25.53 12.90 8.04
CA GLU A 187 -25.49 12.69 9.48
C GLU A 187 -25.38 14.01 10.25
N VAL A 188 -24.57 14.95 9.73
CA VAL A 188 -24.28 16.22 10.43
C VAL A 188 -25.35 17.27 10.18
N PHE A 189 -25.81 17.42 8.94
CA PHE A 189 -26.76 18.49 8.55
C PHE A 189 -28.22 18.02 8.52
N GLY A 190 -28.50 16.73 8.59
CA GLY A 190 -29.85 16.18 8.52
C GLY A 190 -30.52 16.37 7.15
N ASN A 191 -31.83 16.62 7.14
CA ASN A 191 -32.62 16.75 5.91
C ASN A 191 -32.98 18.20 5.57
N GLU A 192 -32.53 19.16 6.36
CA GLU A 192 -32.88 20.58 6.15
C GLU A 192 -32.19 21.23 4.95
N PRO A 193 -30.89 20.97 4.68
CA PRO A 193 -30.19 21.59 3.55
C PRO A 193 -30.69 21.08 2.19
N THR A 194 -30.46 21.89 1.17
CA THR A 194 -30.46 21.41 -0.22
C THR A 194 -29.10 20.76 -0.50
N TYR A 195 -29.11 19.53 -0.99
CA TYR A 195 -27.89 18.77 -1.31
C TYR A 195 -27.67 18.69 -2.81
N LEU A 196 -26.41 18.84 -3.23
CA LEU A 196 -25.93 18.38 -4.52
C LEU A 196 -25.09 17.13 -4.29
N HIS A 197 -25.65 15.99 -4.62
CA HIS A 197 -24.99 14.70 -4.57
C HIS A 197 -24.25 14.46 -5.88
N LEU A 198 -22.94 14.15 -5.78
CA LEU A 198 -22.10 13.87 -6.93
C LEU A 198 -21.62 12.42 -6.87
N GLY A 199 -21.83 11.69 -7.96
CA GLY A 199 -21.33 10.32 -8.15
C GLY A 199 -20.56 10.18 -9.45
N PHE A 200 -20.74 11.09 -10.42
CA PHE A 200 -19.92 11.22 -11.62
C PHE A 200 -19.19 12.56 -11.52
N THR A 201 -17.89 12.51 -11.26
CA THR A 201 -17.10 13.66 -10.78
C THR A 201 -15.97 14.10 -11.72
N ASN A 202 -15.80 13.46 -12.88
CA ASN A 202 -14.96 13.96 -13.96
C ASN A 202 -15.51 13.53 -15.33
N PRO A 203 -15.90 14.48 -16.23
CA PRO A 203 -15.96 15.93 -15.98
C PRO A 203 -16.98 16.29 -14.91
N LEU A 204 -16.88 17.51 -14.36
CA LEU A 204 -17.84 18.03 -13.39
C LEU A 204 -19.08 18.61 -14.07
N PRO A 205 -20.27 18.48 -13.47
CA PRO A 205 -21.54 18.89 -14.06
C PRO A 205 -21.85 20.35 -13.80
N ASP A 206 -21.49 21.23 -14.73
CA ASP A 206 -21.59 22.70 -14.55
C ASP A 206 -23.04 23.18 -14.46
N ASN A 207 -23.97 22.62 -15.29
CA ASN A 207 -25.36 23.07 -15.33
C ASN A 207 -26.13 22.74 -14.04
N ILE A 208 -25.92 21.54 -13.48
CA ILE A 208 -26.60 21.17 -12.23
C ILE A 208 -26.05 21.97 -11.04
N LEU A 209 -24.78 22.41 -11.10
CA LEU A 209 -24.22 23.33 -10.10
C LEU A 209 -24.91 24.69 -10.18
N ASP A 210 -25.16 25.24 -11.39
CA ASP A 210 -25.84 26.50 -11.57
C ASP A 210 -27.28 26.43 -11.05
N GLU A 211 -28.00 25.35 -11.35
CA GLU A 211 -29.34 25.10 -10.80
C GLU A 211 -29.29 25.06 -9.26
N PHE A 212 -28.40 24.26 -8.69
CA PHE A 212 -28.23 24.13 -7.24
C PHE A 212 -27.89 25.47 -6.58
N ALA A 213 -26.93 26.20 -7.14
CA ALA A 213 -26.47 27.47 -6.60
C ALA A 213 -27.57 28.55 -6.62
N SER A 214 -28.53 28.47 -7.54
CA SER A 214 -29.67 29.39 -7.58
C SER A 214 -30.64 29.19 -6.40
N MET A 215 -30.66 28.01 -5.81
CA MET A 215 -31.57 27.61 -4.73
C MET A 215 -31.06 27.99 -3.33
N VAL A 216 -29.74 28.28 -3.20
CA VAL A 216 -29.09 28.36 -1.90
C VAL A 216 -28.36 29.69 -1.70
N ASP A 217 -28.22 30.14 -0.44
CA ASP A 217 -27.54 31.38 -0.07
C ASP A 217 -26.08 31.13 0.35
N LYS A 218 -25.80 29.95 0.92
CA LYS A 218 -24.47 29.54 1.37
C LYS A 218 -24.24 28.08 1.00
N ILE A 219 -22.98 27.73 0.72
CA ILE A 219 -22.56 26.42 0.25
C ILE A 219 -21.47 25.86 1.16
N TYR A 220 -21.67 24.65 1.66
CA TYR A 220 -20.64 23.83 2.29
C TYR A 220 -20.23 22.74 1.30
N VAL A 221 -18.92 22.65 1.04
CA VAL A 221 -18.34 21.57 0.22
C VAL A 221 -17.68 20.56 1.13
N ILE A 222 -18.15 19.32 1.11
CA ILE A 222 -17.64 18.25 1.97
C ILE A 222 -16.92 17.24 1.08
N GLU A 223 -15.60 17.25 1.17
CA GLU A 223 -14.71 16.36 0.40
C GLU A 223 -13.46 16.02 1.21
N GLU A 224 -12.92 14.85 0.99
CA GLU A 224 -11.65 14.38 1.53
C GLU A 224 -10.54 14.61 0.53
N ASN A 225 -9.29 14.69 1.01
CA ASN A 225 -8.08 15.05 0.28
C ASN A 225 -8.07 16.51 -0.19
N ASP A 226 -7.63 16.79 -1.40
CA ASP A 226 -7.45 18.13 -1.95
C ASP A 226 -8.78 18.86 -2.19
N PRO A 227 -8.78 20.20 -2.24
CA PRO A 227 -9.98 21.00 -2.50
C PRO A 227 -10.37 20.97 -3.99
N TYR A 228 -10.77 19.81 -4.50
CA TYR A 228 -11.16 19.56 -5.87
C TYR A 228 -12.54 20.17 -6.21
N LEU A 229 -13.58 19.76 -5.48
CA LEU A 229 -14.95 20.28 -5.67
C LEU A 229 -15.05 21.73 -5.22
N LEU A 230 -14.35 22.10 -4.15
CA LEU A 230 -14.29 23.48 -3.68
C LEU A 230 -13.73 24.43 -4.75
N ASN A 231 -12.65 24.02 -5.41
CA ASN A 231 -12.04 24.81 -6.48
C ASN A 231 -12.94 24.91 -7.71
N TRP A 232 -13.67 23.86 -8.04
CA TRP A 232 -14.66 23.88 -9.10
C TRP A 232 -15.79 24.90 -8.80
N VAL A 233 -16.40 24.82 -7.62
CA VAL A 233 -17.47 25.76 -7.20
C VAL A 233 -16.99 27.22 -7.26
N ARG A 234 -15.75 27.48 -6.85
CA ARG A 234 -15.13 28.80 -6.96
C ARG A 234 -14.90 29.24 -8.40
N ALA A 235 -14.41 28.35 -9.26
CA ALA A 235 -14.15 28.62 -10.66
C ALA A 235 -15.44 28.96 -11.45
N GLN A 236 -16.58 28.36 -11.05
CA GLN A 236 -17.90 28.65 -11.62
C GLN A 236 -18.52 29.97 -11.06
N GLY A 237 -17.78 30.75 -10.28
CA GLY A 237 -18.21 32.07 -9.81
C GLY A 237 -18.97 32.07 -8.48
N TYR A 238 -19.13 30.93 -7.82
CA TYR A 238 -19.90 30.81 -6.56
C TYR A 238 -19.03 30.94 -5.30
N GLY A 239 -17.80 31.41 -5.41
CA GLY A 239 -16.85 31.51 -4.30
C GLY A 239 -17.36 32.30 -3.09
N GLU A 240 -18.14 33.36 -3.29
CA GLU A 240 -18.71 34.19 -2.20
C GLU A 240 -19.74 33.43 -1.34
N LYS A 241 -20.42 32.44 -1.95
CA LYS A 241 -21.38 31.58 -1.23
C LYS A 241 -20.68 30.49 -0.40
N VAL A 242 -19.44 30.15 -0.74
CA VAL A 242 -18.73 29.03 -0.11
C VAL A 242 -18.26 29.37 1.30
N ARG A 243 -18.38 28.38 2.18
CA ARG A 243 -17.86 28.41 3.57
C ARG A 243 -16.77 27.35 3.71
N PRO A 244 -15.48 27.71 3.53
CA PRO A 244 -14.35 26.77 3.56
C PRO A 244 -13.95 26.49 5.02
N VAL A 245 -14.72 25.66 5.70
CA VAL A 245 -14.53 25.37 7.14
C VAL A 245 -13.92 24.00 7.42
N PHE A 246 -13.82 23.12 6.41
CA PHE A 246 -13.32 21.76 6.60
C PHE A 246 -11.83 21.65 6.27
N PRO A 247 -11.08 20.77 6.97
CA PRO A 247 -9.67 20.60 6.71
C PRO A 247 -9.45 19.98 5.32
N PRO A 248 -8.43 20.44 4.56
CA PRO A 248 -8.11 19.93 3.22
C PRO A 248 -7.18 18.71 3.24
N PHE A 249 -7.10 18.00 4.33
CA PHE A 249 -6.27 16.79 4.51
C PHE A 249 -6.82 15.94 5.65
N GLY A 250 -6.44 14.69 5.65
CA GLY A 250 -6.88 13.73 6.65
C GLY A 250 -8.26 13.17 6.35
N GLU A 251 -8.66 12.21 7.16
CA GLU A 251 -9.98 11.58 7.06
C GLU A 251 -11.05 12.47 7.67
N LEU A 252 -12.14 12.70 6.93
CA LEU A 252 -13.33 13.32 7.49
C LEU A 252 -14.18 12.29 8.24
N THR A 253 -14.81 12.77 9.31
CA THR A 253 -15.83 12.03 10.06
C THR A 253 -16.95 13.01 10.45
N PRO A 254 -18.14 12.53 10.84
CA PRO A 254 -19.16 13.40 11.40
C PRO A 254 -18.66 14.26 12.56
N ASP A 255 -17.77 13.74 13.42
CA ASP A 255 -17.20 14.51 14.53
C ASP A 255 -16.28 15.64 14.06
N VAL A 256 -15.44 15.39 13.05
CA VAL A 256 -14.59 16.42 12.43
C VAL A 256 -15.44 17.52 11.80
N LEU A 257 -16.51 17.13 11.08
CA LEU A 257 -17.42 18.10 10.48
C LEU A 257 -18.15 18.94 11.55
N ARG A 258 -18.66 18.31 12.62
CA ARG A 258 -19.33 19.00 13.73
C ARG A 258 -18.37 20.00 14.42
N ALA A 259 -17.14 19.56 14.72
CA ALA A 259 -16.12 20.42 15.32
C ALA A 259 -15.79 21.62 14.42
N SER A 260 -15.62 21.41 13.11
CA SER A 260 -15.35 22.47 12.13
C SER A 260 -16.50 23.51 12.03
N LEU A 261 -17.73 23.07 12.29
CA LEU A 261 -18.92 23.91 12.29
C LEU A 261 -19.21 24.57 13.65
N GLY A 262 -18.39 24.30 14.67
CA GLY A 262 -18.63 24.78 16.04
C GLY A 262 -19.86 24.12 16.71
N MET A 263 -20.29 22.96 16.23
CA MET A 263 -21.40 22.20 16.81
C MET A 263 -20.93 21.40 18.03
N SER A 264 -21.84 21.14 18.96
CA SER A 264 -21.55 20.28 20.11
C SER A 264 -21.12 18.89 19.66
N ALA A 265 -20.13 18.31 20.35
CA ALA A 265 -19.74 16.93 20.14
C ALA A 265 -20.96 15.98 20.39
N LEU A 266 -20.97 14.85 19.68
CA LEU A 266 -21.95 13.81 19.96
C LEU A 266 -21.73 13.23 21.38
N PRO A 267 -22.78 12.77 22.07
CA PRO A 267 -22.61 12.10 23.34
C PRO A 267 -21.64 10.92 23.19
N SER A 268 -20.62 10.89 24.01
CA SER A 268 -19.62 9.83 24.03
C SER A 268 -19.53 9.21 25.42
N ILE A 269 -19.16 7.94 25.48
CA ILE A 269 -18.82 7.29 26.75
C ILE A 269 -17.47 7.83 27.20
N GLU A 270 -17.45 8.48 28.36
CA GLU A 270 -16.20 8.88 28.99
C GLU A 270 -15.47 7.63 29.50
N TYR A 271 -14.24 7.46 29.10
CA TYR A 271 -13.34 6.43 29.60
C TYR A 271 -11.94 7.00 29.81
N ASP A 272 -11.23 6.43 30.79
CA ASP A 272 -9.84 6.78 30.98
C ASP A 272 -9.00 6.26 29.80
N ARG A 273 -8.52 7.19 28.95
CA ARG A 273 -7.69 6.87 27.79
C ARG A 273 -6.39 6.15 28.16
N ASN A 274 -5.91 6.28 29.41
CA ASN A 274 -4.73 5.59 29.89
C ASN A 274 -4.96 4.07 30.07
N LEU A 275 -6.21 3.61 30.11
CA LEU A 275 -6.56 2.19 30.08
C LEU A 275 -6.33 1.56 28.70
N ALA A 276 -6.31 2.35 27.65
CA ALA A 276 -6.02 1.89 26.30
C ALA A 276 -4.51 1.74 26.11
N VAL A 277 -4.01 0.51 26.20
CA VAL A 277 -2.58 0.22 25.97
C VAL A 277 -2.25 0.45 24.48
N PRO A 278 -1.29 1.33 24.15
CA PRO A 278 -0.83 1.49 22.79
C PRO A 278 -0.32 0.15 22.21
N ARG A 279 -0.76 -0.18 21.01
CA ARG A 279 -0.34 -1.41 20.29
C ARG A 279 0.24 -1.05 18.94
N PRO A 280 1.42 -0.42 18.89
CA PRO A 280 2.06 -0.11 17.62
C PRO A 280 2.34 -1.41 16.85
N PRO A 281 2.31 -1.39 15.52
CA PRO A 281 2.66 -2.55 14.73
C PRO A 281 4.09 -3.00 15.06
N ALA A 282 4.28 -4.32 15.18
CA ALA A 282 5.56 -4.92 15.49
C ALA A 282 5.75 -6.20 14.66
N LEU A 283 7.01 -6.58 14.46
CA LEU A 283 7.31 -7.87 13.83
C LEU A 283 6.75 -9.02 14.68
N CYS A 284 6.23 -10.07 14.05
CA CYS A 284 5.66 -11.24 14.72
C CYS A 284 6.69 -11.96 15.61
N ALA A 285 6.25 -12.74 16.59
CA ALA A 285 7.12 -13.69 17.28
C ALA A 285 7.65 -14.72 16.25
N GLY A 286 8.96 -14.93 16.22
CA GLY A 286 9.60 -15.81 15.24
C GLY A 286 9.69 -15.27 13.80
N CYS A 287 9.39 -13.98 13.60
CA CYS A 287 9.57 -13.35 12.30
C CYS A 287 11.04 -13.46 11.83
N PRO A 288 11.31 -13.93 10.60
CA PRO A 288 12.67 -14.13 10.10
C PRO A 288 13.48 -12.83 10.01
N HIS A 289 12.83 -11.69 9.87
CA HIS A 289 13.54 -10.41 9.78
C HIS A 289 14.22 -9.98 11.09
N ARG A 290 13.86 -10.55 12.25
CA ARG A 290 14.37 -10.14 13.57
C ARG A 290 15.86 -10.34 13.73
N GLY A 291 16.39 -11.51 13.35
CA GLY A 291 17.80 -11.80 13.50
C GLY A 291 18.67 -10.88 12.64
N PHE A 292 18.24 -10.65 11.40
CA PHE A 292 18.92 -9.69 10.51
C PHE A 292 18.91 -8.27 11.10
N TYR A 293 17.76 -7.76 11.55
CA TYR A 293 17.67 -6.43 12.15
C TYR A 293 18.42 -6.32 13.46
N TYR A 294 18.48 -7.38 14.26
CA TYR A 294 19.31 -7.38 15.47
C TYR A 294 20.80 -7.17 15.16
N GLU A 295 21.32 -7.76 14.08
CA GLU A 295 22.72 -7.61 13.70
C GLU A 295 22.99 -6.26 13.03
N ILE A 296 22.17 -5.83 12.07
CA ILE A 296 22.41 -4.56 11.37
C ILE A 296 22.20 -3.35 12.27
N ALA A 297 21.33 -3.43 13.26
CA ALA A 297 21.10 -2.36 14.25
C ALA A 297 22.34 -2.00 15.09
N LYS A 298 23.33 -2.88 15.16
CA LYS A 298 24.62 -2.64 15.82
C LYS A 298 25.52 -1.72 15.01
N ARG A 299 25.26 -1.56 13.71
CA ARG A 299 26.11 -0.87 12.74
C ARG A 299 25.69 0.60 12.62
N LYS A 300 26.22 1.43 13.52
CA LYS A 300 25.95 2.88 13.53
C LYS A 300 26.72 3.69 12.48
N ASP A 301 27.66 3.04 11.82
CA ASP A 301 28.47 3.53 10.71
C ASP A 301 27.74 3.48 9.36
N LEU A 302 26.57 2.83 9.28
CA LEU A 302 25.81 2.66 8.05
C LEU A 302 24.63 3.65 7.95
N CYS A 303 24.20 3.89 6.71
CA CYS A 303 22.91 4.48 6.36
C CYS A 303 22.02 3.37 5.77
N ILE A 304 20.87 3.11 6.36
CA ILE A 304 19.99 2.01 5.96
C ILE A 304 18.84 2.58 5.15
N SER A 305 18.89 2.35 3.83
CA SER A 305 17.77 2.63 2.94
C SER A 305 16.82 1.45 2.94
N GLY A 306 15.68 1.62 3.58
CA GLY A 306 14.64 0.62 3.64
C GLY A 306 13.59 0.75 2.56
N ASP A 307 12.65 -0.17 2.58
CA ASP A 307 11.56 -0.27 1.62
C ASP A 307 10.25 -0.66 2.31
N ILE A 308 9.17 -0.84 1.56
CA ILE A 308 7.82 -1.02 2.06
C ILE A 308 7.46 -2.50 2.16
N GLY A 309 7.19 -2.95 3.38
CA GLY A 309 6.81 -4.32 3.73
C GLY A 309 6.87 -4.54 5.24
N CYS A 310 6.73 -5.79 5.70
CA CYS A 310 6.90 -6.11 7.13
C CYS A 310 8.27 -5.66 7.66
N TYR A 311 9.27 -5.71 6.83
CA TYR A 311 10.64 -5.27 7.15
C TYR A 311 10.78 -3.76 7.36
N THR A 312 9.83 -2.93 6.90
CA THR A 312 9.80 -1.51 7.28
C THR A 312 9.78 -1.33 8.80
N LEU A 313 9.17 -2.28 9.54
CA LEU A 313 9.13 -2.25 11.00
C LEU A 313 10.50 -2.33 11.69
N GLY A 314 11.59 -2.54 10.94
CA GLY A 314 12.96 -2.36 11.41
C GLY A 314 13.30 -0.91 11.81
N PHE A 315 12.48 0.09 11.42
CA PHE A 315 12.64 1.48 11.88
C PHE A 315 12.30 1.64 13.36
N ALA A 316 11.39 0.81 13.89
CA ALA A 316 10.87 0.93 15.25
C ALA A 316 11.81 0.30 16.29
N GLU A 317 11.58 0.69 17.55
CA GLU A 317 12.22 0.05 18.70
C GLU A 317 11.97 -1.48 18.73
N PRO A 318 12.97 -2.25 19.13
CA PRO A 318 14.28 -1.86 19.67
C PRO A 318 15.38 -1.76 18.60
N PHE A 319 15.05 -1.89 17.31
CA PHE A 319 16.04 -1.95 16.24
C PHE A 319 16.56 -0.57 15.84
N ASN A 320 15.66 0.39 15.60
CA ASN A 320 16.01 1.75 15.14
C ASN A 320 17.07 1.71 14.03
N SER A 321 16.87 0.82 13.03
CA SER A 321 17.90 0.48 12.06
C SER A 321 17.57 0.90 10.64
N MET A 322 16.66 1.84 10.46
CA MET A 322 16.28 2.32 9.14
C MET A 322 16.33 3.85 9.10
N ASP A 323 17.03 4.41 8.11
CA ASP A 323 17.23 5.85 7.95
C ASP A 323 16.30 6.44 6.88
N SER A 324 15.82 5.63 5.93
CA SER A 324 14.86 6.08 4.91
C SER A 324 13.92 4.98 4.47
N CYS A 325 12.71 5.38 4.06
CA CYS A 325 11.73 4.54 3.38
C CYS A 325 10.87 5.48 2.50
N VAL A 326 11.07 5.45 1.19
CA VAL A 326 10.47 6.45 0.27
C VAL A 326 9.41 5.83 -0.61
N CYS A 327 9.77 4.84 -1.43
CA CYS A 327 8.86 4.18 -2.35
C CYS A 327 9.18 2.70 -2.48
N MET A 328 8.18 1.92 -2.89
CA MET A 328 8.33 0.47 -3.06
C MET A 328 9.30 0.14 -4.19
N GLY A 329 10.35 -0.64 -3.89
CA GLY A 329 11.41 -1.02 -4.82
C GLY A 329 12.58 -0.04 -4.93
N GLY A 330 12.53 1.12 -4.26
CA GLY A 330 13.53 2.18 -4.36
C GLY A 330 14.77 2.00 -3.48
N ALA A 331 14.76 1.09 -2.52
CA ALA A 331 15.81 0.99 -1.50
C ALA A 331 17.23 0.88 -2.07
N PHE A 332 17.44 0.08 -3.10
CA PHE A 332 18.75 -0.11 -3.71
C PHE A 332 19.23 1.13 -4.46
N SER A 333 18.36 1.77 -5.26
CA SER A 333 18.72 2.99 -5.98
C SER A 333 18.98 4.16 -5.04
N ILE A 334 18.24 4.29 -3.94
CA ILE A 334 18.49 5.30 -2.90
C ILE A 334 19.84 5.05 -2.25
N GLY A 335 20.13 3.79 -1.87
CA GLY A 335 21.42 3.40 -1.32
C GLY A 335 22.58 3.65 -2.30
N HIS A 336 22.38 3.38 -3.60
CA HIS A 336 23.31 3.69 -4.67
C HIS A 336 23.61 5.20 -4.72
N GLY A 337 22.57 6.02 -4.82
CA GLY A 337 22.72 7.49 -4.87
C GLY A 337 23.46 8.04 -3.66
N PHE A 338 23.14 7.53 -2.45
CA PHE A 338 23.86 7.90 -1.23
C PHE A 338 25.34 7.54 -1.30
N ASN A 339 25.70 6.31 -1.72
CA ASN A 339 27.09 5.86 -1.80
C ASN A 339 27.89 6.68 -2.81
N GLN A 340 27.32 7.00 -3.98
CA GLN A 340 27.96 7.83 -4.98
C GLN A 340 28.23 9.26 -4.48
N ALA A 341 27.26 9.85 -3.79
CA ALA A 341 27.41 11.18 -3.21
C ALA A 341 28.41 11.19 -2.05
N SER A 342 28.33 10.22 -1.15
CA SER A 342 29.25 10.08 0.00
C SER A 342 30.70 9.96 -0.44
N ALA A 343 30.98 9.20 -1.49
CA ALA A 343 32.34 9.07 -2.04
C ALA A 343 32.91 10.41 -2.53
N LYS A 344 32.08 11.26 -3.16
CA LYS A 344 32.50 12.59 -3.65
C LYS A 344 32.83 13.58 -2.55
N ILE A 345 32.16 13.49 -1.40
CA ILE A 345 32.41 14.39 -0.25
C ILE A 345 33.37 13.80 0.78
N GLY A 346 33.96 12.65 0.48
CA GLY A 346 34.92 11.98 1.39
C GLY A 346 34.28 11.43 2.67
N SER A 347 32.98 11.17 2.68
CA SER A 347 32.30 10.56 3.83
C SER A 347 32.66 9.08 3.93
N SER A 348 32.90 8.60 5.15
CA SER A 348 33.10 7.18 5.44
C SER A 348 31.83 6.39 5.58
N LYS A 349 30.65 7.04 5.66
CA LYS A 349 29.35 6.36 5.76
C LYS A 349 29.01 5.65 4.46
N ARG A 350 28.52 4.42 4.58
CA ARG A 350 28.03 3.61 3.46
C ARG A 350 26.56 3.31 3.63
N ALA A 351 25.84 3.29 2.52
CA ALA A 351 24.45 2.89 2.52
C ALA A 351 24.30 1.40 2.21
N VAL A 352 23.29 0.79 2.85
CA VAL A 352 22.79 -0.56 2.61
C VAL A 352 21.32 -0.44 2.23
N GLY A 353 20.94 -0.99 1.08
CA GLY A 353 19.55 -1.06 0.65
C GLY A 353 18.90 -2.35 1.12
N ILE A 354 17.68 -2.29 1.67
CA ILE A 354 16.95 -3.46 2.19
C ILE A 354 15.55 -3.51 1.61
N LEU A 355 15.16 -4.63 0.99
CA LEU A 355 13.79 -4.88 0.54
C LEU A 355 13.42 -6.37 0.67
N GLY A 356 12.15 -6.70 0.49
CA GLY A 356 11.63 -8.06 0.55
C GLY A 356 11.58 -8.75 -0.80
N ASP A 357 11.33 -10.05 -0.79
CA ASP A 357 11.22 -10.91 -1.96
C ASP A 357 10.14 -10.46 -2.97
N SER A 358 8.94 -10.20 -2.53
CA SER A 358 7.86 -9.68 -3.38
C SER A 358 8.23 -8.35 -4.02
N THR A 359 8.75 -7.42 -3.23
CA THR A 359 9.21 -6.10 -3.72
C THR A 359 10.35 -6.25 -4.73
N PHE A 360 11.27 -7.21 -4.50
CA PHE A 360 12.33 -7.51 -5.46
C PHE A 360 11.79 -7.86 -6.83
N PHE A 361 10.83 -8.79 -6.91
CA PHE A 361 10.25 -9.19 -8.19
C PHE A 361 9.47 -8.07 -8.89
N HIS A 362 8.77 -7.22 -8.13
CA HIS A 362 7.91 -6.20 -8.73
C HIS A 362 8.67 -4.95 -9.19
N MET A 363 9.67 -4.49 -8.42
CA MET A 363 10.41 -3.26 -8.73
C MET A 363 11.91 -3.35 -8.40
N GLY A 364 12.31 -4.17 -7.42
CA GLY A 364 13.69 -4.21 -6.93
C GLY A 364 14.71 -4.71 -7.97
N ILE A 365 14.28 -5.50 -8.95
CA ILE A 365 15.14 -5.96 -10.04
C ILE A 365 15.71 -4.78 -10.81
N ASN A 366 14.89 -3.78 -11.16
CA ASN A 366 15.33 -2.59 -11.87
C ASN A 366 16.34 -1.78 -11.05
N SER A 367 16.08 -1.63 -9.76
CA SER A 367 17.02 -0.99 -8.83
C SER A 367 18.35 -1.74 -8.72
N LEU A 368 18.34 -3.07 -8.76
CA LEU A 368 19.56 -3.88 -8.73
C LEU A 368 20.37 -3.74 -10.03
N ILE A 369 19.69 -3.73 -11.18
CA ILE A 369 20.33 -3.47 -12.49
C ILE A 369 21.05 -2.11 -12.47
N GLU A 370 20.43 -1.07 -11.93
CA GLU A 370 21.00 0.27 -11.76
C GLU A 370 22.29 0.23 -10.93
N VAL A 371 22.27 -0.46 -9.80
CA VAL A 371 23.43 -0.64 -8.91
C VAL A 371 24.60 -1.33 -9.64
N VAL A 372 24.30 -2.39 -10.40
CA VAL A 372 25.30 -3.17 -11.16
C VAL A 372 25.84 -2.36 -12.34
N TYR A 373 24.95 -1.76 -13.13
CA TYR A 373 25.32 -0.95 -14.29
C TYR A 373 26.31 0.16 -13.94
N ASN A 374 26.11 0.80 -12.77
CA ASN A 374 26.99 1.85 -12.27
C ASN A 374 28.17 1.34 -11.42
N ASN A 375 28.37 0.03 -11.32
CA ASN A 375 29.41 -0.60 -10.49
C ASN A 375 29.48 -0.01 -9.06
N SER A 376 28.32 0.19 -8.46
CA SER A 376 28.20 0.83 -7.14
C SER A 376 28.61 -0.13 -6.02
N PRO A 377 29.39 0.30 -5.02
CA PRO A 377 29.73 -0.54 -3.87
C PRO A 377 28.56 -0.67 -2.87
N THR A 378 27.34 -0.70 -3.38
CA THR A 378 26.12 -0.81 -2.56
C THR A 378 25.89 -2.25 -2.15
N VAL A 379 25.64 -2.47 -0.85
CA VAL A 379 25.16 -3.75 -0.33
C VAL A 379 23.65 -3.77 -0.46
N CYS A 380 23.14 -4.70 -1.26
CA CYS A 380 21.71 -4.92 -1.51
C CYS A 380 21.25 -6.12 -0.68
N VAL A 381 20.29 -5.95 0.20
CA VAL A 381 19.76 -7.02 1.05
C VAL A 381 18.37 -7.39 0.61
N ILE A 382 18.15 -8.66 0.31
CA ILE A 382 16.85 -9.21 -0.05
C ILE A 382 16.39 -10.13 1.08
N LEU A 383 15.29 -9.74 1.74
CA LEU A 383 14.71 -10.49 2.84
C LEU A 383 13.63 -11.43 2.29
N ASP A 384 14.01 -12.65 1.90
CA ASP A 384 13.10 -13.67 1.36
C ASP A 384 12.38 -14.41 2.49
N ASN A 385 11.10 -14.09 2.67
CA ASN A 385 10.21 -14.80 3.59
C ASN A 385 9.16 -15.68 2.89
N ARG A 386 9.31 -15.89 1.59
CA ARG A 386 8.50 -16.76 0.74
C ARG A 386 7.03 -16.36 0.60
N ILE A 387 6.66 -15.10 0.86
CA ILE A 387 5.27 -14.65 0.75
C ILE A 387 5.16 -13.13 0.85
N THR A 388 4.17 -12.50 0.20
CA THR A 388 3.80 -11.10 0.40
C THR A 388 2.97 -10.99 1.69
N ALA A 389 3.65 -11.00 2.85
CA ALA A 389 2.99 -11.22 4.14
C ALA A 389 2.12 -10.05 4.62
N MET A 390 2.58 -8.80 4.47
CA MET A 390 1.98 -7.62 5.08
C MET A 390 0.53 -7.37 4.63
N THR A 391 0.22 -7.66 3.38
CA THR A 391 -1.09 -7.39 2.76
C THR A 391 -2.06 -8.57 2.79
N GLY A 392 -1.72 -9.65 3.48
CA GLY A 392 -2.62 -10.79 3.69
C GLY A 392 -2.12 -12.13 3.14
N GLY A 393 -0.85 -12.23 2.79
CA GLY A 393 -0.25 -13.50 2.38
C GLY A 393 -0.44 -13.86 0.91
N GLN A 394 -0.27 -12.88 0.01
CA GLN A 394 -0.37 -13.11 -1.43
C GLN A 394 0.86 -13.85 -1.97
N GLU A 395 0.62 -14.66 -2.99
CA GLU A 395 1.67 -15.30 -3.78
C GLU A 395 2.44 -14.26 -4.62
N HIS A 396 3.68 -14.58 -4.99
CA HIS A 396 4.53 -13.78 -5.87
C HIS A 396 5.41 -14.72 -6.74
N PRO A 397 6.14 -14.25 -7.76
CA PRO A 397 6.86 -15.15 -8.69
C PRO A 397 7.82 -16.14 -8.04
N GLY A 398 8.34 -15.89 -6.84
CA GLY A 398 9.21 -16.80 -6.09
C GLY A 398 8.49 -17.89 -5.30
N THR A 399 7.15 -17.90 -5.24
CA THR A 399 6.38 -18.86 -4.42
C THR A 399 5.95 -20.11 -5.18
N GLY A 400 5.97 -20.09 -6.52
CA GLY A 400 5.58 -21.22 -7.37
C GLY A 400 4.08 -21.40 -7.54
N LYS A 401 3.29 -20.34 -7.29
CA LYS A 401 1.85 -20.33 -7.53
C LYS A 401 1.44 -19.02 -8.20
N ASP A 402 0.47 -19.10 -9.11
CA ASP A 402 -0.16 -17.92 -9.70
C ASP A 402 -1.21 -17.29 -8.75
N ALA A 403 -1.82 -16.18 -9.17
CA ALA A 403 -2.85 -15.48 -8.41
C ALA A 403 -4.13 -16.32 -8.17
N ARG A 404 -4.31 -17.43 -8.88
CA ARG A 404 -5.43 -18.38 -8.72
C ARG A 404 -5.03 -19.59 -7.87
N GLY A 405 -3.77 -19.68 -7.43
CA GLY A 405 -3.22 -20.80 -6.68
C GLY A 405 -2.76 -21.97 -7.53
N ASN A 406 -2.73 -21.86 -8.86
CA ASN A 406 -2.24 -22.90 -9.73
C ASN A 406 -0.70 -22.98 -9.68
N PRO A 407 -0.11 -24.17 -9.78
CA PRO A 407 1.35 -24.33 -9.83
C PRO A 407 1.96 -23.58 -11.02
N THR A 408 3.05 -22.86 -10.77
CA THR A 408 3.87 -22.18 -11.78
C THR A 408 5.35 -22.43 -11.52
N PRO A 409 6.25 -22.16 -12.49
CA PRO A 409 7.68 -22.17 -12.23
C PRO A 409 8.04 -21.19 -11.10
N VAL A 410 8.90 -21.66 -10.19
CA VAL A 410 9.49 -20.80 -9.15
C VAL A 410 10.61 -19.98 -9.75
N MET A 411 10.55 -18.66 -9.62
CA MET A 411 11.66 -17.78 -10.00
C MET A 411 12.69 -17.73 -8.87
N ASP A 412 13.93 -18.10 -9.20
CA ASP A 412 15.05 -18.12 -8.26
C ASP A 412 15.71 -16.73 -8.17
N ILE A 413 15.59 -16.08 -7.02
CA ILE A 413 16.18 -14.77 -6.75
C ILE A 413 17.71 -14.82 -6.91
N ALA A 414 18.37 -15.86 -6.42
CA ALA A 414 19.83 -15.97 -6.50
C ALA A 414 20.30 -16.12 -7.94
N ALA A 415 19.59 -16.91 -8.76
CA ALA A 415 19.88 -17.06 -10.18
C ALA A 415 19.68 -15.73 -10.95
N ILE A 416 18.61 -14.97 -10.64
CA ILE A 416 18.36 -13.65 -11.22
C ILE A 416 19.49 -12.68 -10.85
N CYS A 417 19.88 -12.59 -9.58
CA CYS A 417 20.98 -11.73 -9.16
C CYS A 417 22.29 -12.06 -9.88
N LYS A 418 22.61 -13.33 -10.05
CA LYS A 418 23.79 -13.76 -10.82
C LYS A 418 23.69 -13.38 -12.29
N ALA A 419 22.51 -13.57 -12.90
CA ALA A 419 22.29 -13.21 -14.30
C ALA A 419 22.39 -11.69 -14.55
N ILE A 420 22.04 -10.86 -13.57
CA ILE A 420 22.22 -9.39 -13.62
C ILE A 420 23.71 -9.01 -13.53
N GLY A 421 24.58 -9.87 -13.00
CA GLY A 421 26.02 -9.61 -12.90
C GLY A 421 26.54 -9.42 -11.47
N ILE A 422 25.77 -9.81 -10.46
CA ILE A 422 26.25 -9.80 -9.07
C ILE A 422 27.32 -10.85 -8.88
N SER A 423 28.53 -10.41 -8.58
CA SER A 423 29.70 -11.27 -8.35
C SER A 423 29.83 -11.73 -6.88
N LEU A 424 29.32 -10.97 -5.93
CA LEU A 424 29.25 -11.37 -4.52
C LEU A 424 27.79 -11.51 -4.09
N LEU A 425 27.29 -12.75 -4.10
CA LEU A 425 26.00 -13.15 -3.54
C LEU A 425 26.24 -14.03 -2.31
N ILE A 426 25.64 -13.68 -1.18
CA ILE A 426 25.72 -14.43 0.08
C ILE A 426 24.31 -14.82 0.49
N GLU A 427 24.04 -16.12 0.52
CA GLU A 427 22.79 -16.67 1.06
C GLU A 427 22.99 -16.98 2.54
N VAL A 428 22.04 -16.60 3.40
CA VAL A 428 22.16 -16.76 4.86
C VAL A 428 20.81 -17.04 5.52
N ASP A 429 20.82 -17.91 6.53
CA ASP A 429 19.70 -18.03 7.46
C ASP A 429 19.66 -16.79 8.38
N PRO A 430 18.59 -15.98 8.33
CA PRO A 430 18.50 -14.78 9.15
C PRO A 430 18.40 -15.07 10.66
N ASN A 431 18.13 -16.29 11.07
CA ASN A 431 18.11 -16.70 12.49
C ASN A 431 19.49 -17.10 13.02
N ASP A 432 20.50 -17.31 12.18
CA ASP A 432 21.89 -17.48 12.58
C ASP A 432 22.59 -16.11 12.66
N LEU A 433 22.65 -15.55 13.85
CA LEU A 433 23.20 -14.21 14.06
C LEU A 433 24.70 -14.11 13.70
N LYS A 434 25.45 -15.18 13.90
CA LYS A 434 26.87 -15.22 13.53
C LYS A 434 27.03 -15.18 12.01
N ALA A 435 26.29 -16.01 11.29
CA ALA A 435 26.30 -16.05 9.83
C ALA A 435 25.85 -14.72 9.23
N VAL A 436 24.81 -14.07 9.79
CA VAL A 436 24.36 -12.74 9.36
C VAL A 436 25.45 -11.69 9.55
N ASN A 437 26.12 -11.67 10.70
CA ASN A 437 27.20 -10.72 10.96
C ASN A 437 28.41 -10.94 10.01
N GLU A 438 28.78 -12.19 9.75
CA GLU A 438 29.82 -12.54 8.79
C GLU A 438 29.46 -12.12 7.37
N ALA A 439 28.21 -12.34 6.95
CA ALA A 439 27.69 -11.91 5.65
C ALA A 439 27.75 -10.38 5.48
N LEU A 440 27.31 -9.62 6.50
CA LEU A 440 27.39 -8.16 6.52
C LEU A 440 28.86 -7.68 6.40
N ASN A 441 29.77 -8.24 7.18
CA ASN A 441 31.18 -7.85 7.14
C ASN A 441 31.80 -8.15 5.77
N LYS A 442 31.50 -9.31 5.19
CA LYS A 442 32.01 -9.70 3.86
C LYS A 442 31.48 -8.81 2.75
N ALA A 443 30.17 -8.52 2.77
CA ALA A 443 29.55 -7.64 1.77
C ALA A 443 30.05 -6.20 1.89
N LEU A 444 30.21 -5.69 3.10
CA LEU A 444 30.73 -4.33 3.35
C LEU A 444 32.21 -4.19 2.99
N ALA A 445 33.02 -5.24 3.10
CA ALA A 445 34.42 -5.23 2.68
C ALA A 445 34.58 -5.32 1.15
N PHE A 446 33.55 -5.75 0.43
CA PHE A 446 33.62 -5.92 -1.01
C PHE A 446 33.49 -4.57 -1.74
N ASN A 447 34.43 -4.34 -2.69
CA ASN A 447 34.44 -3.10 -3.48
C ASN A 447 33.68 -3.30 -4.80
N GLY A 448 32.36 -3.37 -4.72
CA GLY A 448 31.46 -3.54 -5.85
C GLY A 448 30.05 -3.86 -5.41
N PRO A 449 29.11 -4.03 -6.35
CA PRO A 449 27.74 -4.42 -6.05
C PRO A 449 27.68 -5.81 -5.43
N SER A 450 27.03 -5.93 -4.28
CA SER A 450 26.90 -7.18 -3.55
C SER A 450 25.48 -7.42 -3.08
N VAL A 451 25.09 -8.69 -2.97
CA VAL A 451 23.77 -9.10 -2.49
C VAL A 451 23.89 -10.01 -1.28
N ILE A 452 23.14 -9.71 -0.24
CA ILE A 452 22.85 -10.63 0.86
C ILE A 452 21.40 -11.09 0.69
N LEU A 453 21.17 -12.36 0.49
CA LEU A 453 19.85 -12.98 0.36
C LEU A 453 19.58 -13.78 1.64
N THR A 454 18.65 -13.30 2.48
CA THR A 454 18.20 -14.09 3.62
C THR A 454 17.05 -15.00 3.18
N LYS A 455 17.05 -16.26 3.61
CA LYS A 455 16.01 -17.22 3.27
C LYS A 455 15.46 -17.89 4.52
N TRP A 456 14.20 -17.58 4.85
CA TRP A 456 13.47 -18.29 5.90
C TRP A 456 11.97 -18.00 5.81
N PRO A 457 11.09 -19.00 5.84
CA PRO A 457 9.66 -18.81 5.64
C PRO A 457 9.02 -17.91 6.71
N CYS A 458 8.03 -17.13 6.30
CA CYS A 458 7.21 -16.35 7.21
C CYS A 458 6.51 -17.26 8.23
N VAL A 459 6.52 -16.88 9.51
CA VAL A 459 5.90 -17.64 10.60
C VAL A 459 4.38 -17.85 10.44
N LEU A 460 3.73 -16.98 9.66
CA LEU A 460 2.29 -17.06 9.36
C LEU A 460 1.98 -17.83 8.08
N LYS A 461 3.01 -18.22 7.31
CA LYS A 461 2.83 -18.95 6.06
C LYS A 461 2.48 -20.41 6.32
N LYS A 462 1.46 -20.91 5.61
CA LYS A 462 1.18 -22.35 5.52
C LYS A 462 2.16 -22.94 4.50
N MET A 463 3.17 -23.64 5.00
CA MET A 463 4.20 -24.28 4.16
C MET A 463 3.62 -25.49 3.41
N ASP A 464 3.97 -25.62 2.14
CA ASP A 464 3.71 -26.83 1.35
C ASP A 464 4.73 -27.93 1.62
N GLU A 465 4.62 -29.06 0.91
CA GLU A 465 5.49 -30.23 1.10
C GLU A 465 6.95 -29.96 0.69
N LYS A 466 7.15 -29.16 -0.37
CA LYS A 466 8.49 -28.82 -0.86
C LYS A 466 9.21 -27.90 0.14
N GLU A 467 8.50 -26.91 0.65
CA GLU A 467 9.02 -26.00 1.66
C GLU A 467 9.32 -26.73 2.98
N ARG A 468 8.48 -27.70 3.37
CA ARG A 468 8.76 -28.56 4.53
C ARG A 468 9.97 -29.46 4.32
N ALA A 469 10.20 -29.92 3.10
CA ALA A 469 11.40 -30.68 2.77
C ALA A 469 12.67 -29.80 2.83
N GLU A 470 12.58 -28.54 2.40
CA GLU A 470 13.69 -27.57 2.40
C GLU A 470 14.01 -27.07 3.81
N TYR A 471 12.99 -26.65 4.57
CA TYR A 471 13.15 -25.98 5.88
C TYR A 471 12.80 -26.88 7.07
N GLY A 472 12.34 -28.10 6.86
CA GLY A 472 11.85 -28.99 7.90
C GLY A 472 10.56 -28.45 8.56
N ASN A 473 10.46 -28.59 9.88
CA ASN A 473 9.38 -28.01 10.69
C ASN A 473 9.94 -26.86 11.55
N PRO A 474 10.23 -25.71 10.94
CA PRO A 474 11.05 -24.66 11.57
C PRO A 474 10.42 -24.04 12.81
N PHE A 475 9.09 -24.21 13.03
CA PHE A 475 8.36 -23.53 14.10
C PHE A 475 7.89 -24.50 15.21
N THR A 476 8.45 -25.70 15.30
CA THR A 476 8.06 -26.70 16.29
C THR A 476 8.84 -26.61 17.60
N LYS A 477 10.00 -26.00 17.59
CA LYS A 477 10.82 -25.77 18.77
C LYS A 477 10.19 -24.76 19.71
N LYS A 478 10.46 -24.88 20.98
CA LYS A 478 10.07 -23.89 21.99
C LYS A 478 11.28 -23.58 22.87
N PHE A 479 11.31 -22.37 23.41
CA PHE A 479 12.38 -21.95 24.30
C PHE A 479 11.81 -21.55 25.66
N CYS A 480 12.57 -21.77 26.71
CA CYS A 480 12.26 -21.36 28.08
C CYS A 480 13.43 -20.59 28.70
N VAL A 481 13.13 -19.86 29.73
CA VAL A 481 14.12 -19.13 30.53
C VAL A 481 14.38 -19.92 31.81
N GLY A 482 15.62 -20.39 31.98
CA GLY A 482 16.05 -21.12 33.19
C GLY A 482 16.46 -20.22 34.33
N GLU A 483 16.80 -20.84 35.47
CA GLU A 483 17.16 -20.18 36.74
C GLU A 483 18.36 -19.27 36.65
N ALA A 484 19.29 -19.54 35.71
CA ALA A 484 20.48 -18.73 35.47
C ALA A 484 20.18 -17.30 34.96
N CYS A 485 18.91 -16.97 34.73
CA CYS A 485 18.52 -15.63 34.30
C CYS A 485 18.81 -14.57 35.37
N ILE A 486 19.64 -13.59 35.02
CA ILE A 486 20.05 -12.47 35.89
C ILE A 486 19.21 -11.20 35.69
N GLY A 487 18.17 -11.23 34.83
CA GLY A 487 17.29 -10.09 34.57
C GLY A 487 17.95 -8.94 33.80
N CYS A 488 19.00 -9.16 33.01
CA CYS A 488 19.75 -8.14 32.29
C CYS A 488 19.01 -7.49 31.12
N LYS A 489 17.84 -8.00 30.72
CA LYS A 489 16.99 -7.50 29.64
C LYS A 489 17.58 -7.57 28.22
N ILE A 490 18.77 -8.15 28.01
CA ILE A 490 19.43 -8.20 26.69
C ILE A 490 18.55 -8.97 25.68
N CYS A 491 17.85 -10.03 26.11
CA CYS A 491 16.95 -10.79 25.26
C CYS A 491 15.78 -9.95 24.70
N LEU A 492 15.38 -8.85 25.34
CA LEU A 492 14.35 -7.96 24.84
C LEU A 492 14.82 -7.18 23.59
N ARG A 493 16.12 -7.05 23.37
CA ARG A 493 16.68 -6.33 22.21
C ARG A 493 16.37 -7.00 20.87
N CYS A 494 15.97 -8.29 20.85
CA CYS A 494 15.44 -8.87 19.60
C CYS A 494 13.99 -8.47 19.32
N GLY A 495 13.36 -7.68 20.19
CA GLY A 495 12.02 -7.15 20.00
C GLY A 495 10.91 -8.20 19.95
N CYS A 496 11.15 -9.44 20.37
CA CYS A 496 10.18 -10.53 20.24
C CYS A 496 9.00 -10.34 21.21
N PRO A 497 7.73 -10.30 20.74
CA PRO A 497 6.57 -10.11 21.61
C PRO A 497 6.29 -11.31 22.50
N ALA A 498 6.89 -12.47 22.24
CA ALA A 498 6.81 -13.62 23.13
C ALA A 498 7.67 -13.48 24.39
N ILE A 499 8.57 -12.48 24.46
CA ILE A 499 9.48 -12.28 25.59
C ILE A 499 9.00 -11.09 26.42
N SER A 500 8.82 -11.31 27.71
CA SER A 500 8.48 -10.28 28.69
C SER A 500 9.33 -10.38 29.94
N MET A 501 9.18 -9.41 30.84
CA MET A 501 9.78 -9.46 32.19
C MET A 501 8.68 -9.73 33.20
N ALA A 502 8.87 -10.72 34.05
CA ALA A 502 8.01 -11.00 35.19
C ALA A 502 8.83 -11.01 36.47
N LYS A 503 8.20 -10.67 37.58
CA LYS A 503 8.79 -10.78 38.90
C LYS A 503 8.24 -12.04 39.56
N PRO A 504 9.01 -13.15 39.58
CA PRO A 504 8.57 -14.36 40.26
C PRO A 504 8.32 -14.10 41.75
N GLU A 505 7.34 -14.78 42.35
CA GLU A 505 7.07 -14.69 43.79
C GLU A 505 8.33 -15.00 44.60
N GLY A 506 8.55 -14.24 45.66
CA GLY A 506 9.71 -14.41 46.55
C GLY A 506 11.04 -13.90 46.00
N THR A 507 11.08 -13.31 44.78
CA THR A 507 12.32 -12.79 44.19
C THR A 507 12.40 -11.27 44.23
N ALA A 508 13.61 -10.73 44.47
CA ALA A 508 13.83 -9.28 44.48
C ALA A 508 13.90 -8.68 43.04
N LYS A 509 14.27 -9.48 42.03
CA LYS A 509 14.54 -9.02 40.67
C LYS A 509 13.59 -9.66 39.65
N ALA A 510 13.14 -8.85 38.67
CA ALA A 510 12.41 -9.36 37.53
C ALA A 510 13.34 -10.23 36.67
N LYS A 511 12.84 -11.35 36.18
CA LYS A 511 13.49 -12.23 35.20
C LYS A 511 12.74 -12.22 33.87
N SER A 512 13.41 -12.56 32.78
CA SER A 512 12.73 -12.76 31.50
C SER A 512 11.83 -13.98 31.56
N THR A 513 10.71 -13.90 30.83
CA THR A 513 9.80 -15.03 30.60
C THR A 513 9.53 -15.16 29.11
N ILE A 514 9.22 -16.35 28.64
CA ILE A 514 8.84 -16.61 27.25
C ILE A 514 7.46 -17.25 27.22
N ASN A 515 6.53 -16.60 26.56
CA ASN A 515 5.20 -17.15 26.32
C ASN A 515 5.30 -18.29 25.31
N HIS A 516 5.08 -19.53 25.73
CA HIS A 516 5.21 -20.72 24.90
C HIS A 516 4.17 -20.80 23.76
N VAL A 517 2.98 -20.20 23.94
CA VAL A 517 1.96 -20.15 22.90
C VAL A 517 2.41 -19.27 21.74
N GLN A 518 3.02 -18.13 22.05
CA GLN A 518 3.52 -17.19 21.05
C GLN A 518 4.89 -17.56 20.49
N CYS A 519 5.71 -18.30 21.23
CA CYS A 519 7.06 -18.67 20.81
C CYS A 519 7.01 -19.55 19.54
N ALA A 520 7.66 -19.10 18.48
CA ALA A 520 7.77 -19.84 17.22
C ALA A 520 9.11 -20.61 17.05
N GLY A 521 9.99 -20.58 18.05
CA GLY A 521 11.17 -21.42 18.08
C GLY A 521 12.34 -21.02 17.18
N CYS A 522 12.46 -19.74 16.81
CA CYS A 522 13.54 -19.25 15.92
C CYS A 522 14.95 -19.25 16.54
N GLY A 523 15.11 -19.36 17.86
CA GLY A 523 16.40 -19.45 18.54
C GLY A 523 17.20 -18.16 18.67
N VAL A 524 16.71 -17.03 18.13
CA VAL A 524 17.44 -15.74 18.21
C VAL A 524 17.70 -15.31 19.63
N CYS A 525 16.72 -15.44 20.54
CA CYS A 525 16.87 -15.05 21.95
C CYS A 525 17.86 -15.92 22.73
N GLU A 526 18.05 -17.17 22.36
CA GLU A 526 19.07 -18.06 22.93
C GLU A 526 20.47 -17.55 22.63
N GLN A 527 20.73 -17.21 21.35
CA GLN A 527 22.05 -16.73 20.89
C GLN A 527 22.47 -15.42 21.54
N ILE A 528 21.53 -14.54 21.85
CA ILE A 528 21.82 -13.22 22.45
C ILE A 528 21.91 -13.25 23.96
N CYS A 529 21.54 -14.36 24.62
CA CYS A 529 21.58 -14.46 26.08
C CYS A 529 23.01 -14.60 26.61
N PRO A 530 23.58 -13.59 27.30
CA PRO A 530 25.00 -13.61 27.69
C PRO A 530 25.30 -14.67 28.76
N VAL A 531 24.32 -15.08 29.53
CA VAL A 531 24.44 -16.09 30.58
C VAL A 531 23.85 -17.46 30.19
N LYS A 532 23.49 -17.62 28.90
CA LYS A 532 22.94 -18.88 28.34
C LYS A 532 21.74 -19.43 29.16
N ALA A 533 20.94 -18.52 29.73
CA ALA A 533 19.77 -18.88 30.51
C ALA A 533 18.55 -19.27 29.64
N ILE A 534 18.55 -18.95 28.35
CA ILE A 534 17.49 -19.32 27.43
C ILE A 534 17.92 -20.59 26.70
N LYS A 535 17.07 -21.63 26.72
CA LYS A 535 17.36 -22.93 26.12
C LYS A 535 16.12 -23.49 25.45
N GLU A 536 16.34 -24.35 24.46
CA GLU A 536 15.29 -25.17 23.85
C GLU A 536 14.66 -26.09 24.89
N THR A 537 13.32 -26.13 24.96
CA THR A 537 12.57 -27.03 25.84
C THR A 537 12.52 -28.42 25.24
N LYS A 538 12.76 -29.46 26.04
CA LYS A 538 12.50 -30.84 25.63
C LYS A 538 10.99 -31.07 25.50
N ARG A 539 10.56 -31.87 24.53
CA ARG A 539 9.15 -32.27 24.38
C ARG A 539 8.67 -32.90 25.70
N GLY A 540 7.71 -32.28 26.38
CA GLY A 540 7.12 -32.76 27.64
C GLY A 540 7.40 -31.91 28.89
N GLU A 541 8.35 -30.95 28.86
CA GLU A 541 8.69 -30.10 30.02
C GLU A 541 7.91 -28.76 30.03
N VAL A 542 6.81 -28.68 29.33
CA VAL A 542 5.96 -27.45 29.35
C VAL A 542 5.05 -27.55 30.55
N HIS A 543 5.53 -27.10 31.70
CA HIS A 543 4.67 -26.76 32.84
C HIS A 543 4.08 -25.37 32.62
N GLY A 544 2.74 -25.26 32.77
CA GLY A 544 1.87 -24.14 32.45
C GLY A 544 2.17 -22.81 33.17
#